data_8369d69e4a9fb11e071468e402a68ff7
#
_entry.id   8369d69e4a9fb11e071468e402a68ff7
#
_cell.length_a   1.000
_cell.length_b   1.000
_cell.length_c   1.000
_cell.angle_alpha   90.00
_cell.angle_beta   90.00
_cell.angle_gamma   90.00
#
_symmetry.space_group_name_H-M   'P 1'
#
loop_
_entity.id
_entity.type
_entity.pdbx_description
1 polymer ?
#
loop_
_entity_poly.entity_id
_entity_poly.type
_entity_poly.pdbx_seq_one_letter_code
_entity_poly.pdbx_strand_id
1 'polypeptide(L)'
;MKNEIINYIKEVGPVTMEQLADQFGAGSAKSFTDLVKLVSSMEGQRKLVFDQDGRIALPAPKVTRNRVTLQGIFHAHKSGFGFVTIDEEEDDLFVSRDNVNFAIEGDRVEIAIKKVADRLKGTAAEAEVIDILEHSLKTAVGLIVFDEDRPEYSGYIKSKNQKIAQKIYIKKSPLVLTGTEILKVDIEAYPNKKRDYFVATIRDVVGHKDDVGIDVLEVLESMDIVSEFPDEVLAEADRAPASPS
;
A
#
# COMPACT_ATOMS: atom_id res chain seq x y z
N MET A 1 -11.40 -24.13 -6.92
CA MET A 1 -12.37 -23.62 -5.93
C MET A 1 -12.57 -22.10 -6.00
N LYS A 2 -11.55 -21.21 -5.85
CA LYS A 2 -11.79 -19.74 -5.91
C LYS A 2 -12.45 -19.25 -7.20
N ASN A 3 -11.96 -19.71 -8.35
CA ASN A 3 -12.52 -19.31 -9.66
C ASN A 3 -13.90 -19.95 -9.92
N GLU A 4 -14.14 -21.12 -9.40
CA GLU A 4 -15.43 -21.81 -9.51
C GLU A 4 -16.51 -21.07 -8.71
N ILE A 5 -16.18 -20.58 -7.50
CA ILE A 5 -17.09 -19.73 -6.72
C ILE A 5 -17.45 -18.44 -7.48
N ILE A 6 -16.44 -17.80 -8.07
CA ILE A 6 -16.66 -16.57 -8.86
C ILE A 6 -17.56 -16.87 -10.06
N ASN A 7 -17.31 -17.97 -10.80
CA ASN A 7 -18.10 -18.32 -11.96
C ASN A 7 -19.55 -18.67 -11.57
N TYR A 8 -19.73 -19.43 -10.48
CA TYR A 8 -21.05 -19.76 -9.97
C TYR A 8 -21.85 -18.50 -9.62
N ILE A 9 -21.26 -17.56 -8.88
CA ILE A 9 -21.92 -16.28 -8.53
C ILE A 9 -22.19 -15.43 -9.78
N LYS A 10 -21.36 -15.52 -10.84
CA LYS A 10 -21.63 -14.84 -12.11
C LYS A 10 -22.89 -15.36 -12.80
N GLU A 11 -23.13 -16.66 -12.72
CA GLU A 11 -24.24 -17.32 -13.38
C GLU A 11 -25.56 -17.20 -12.60
N VAL A 12 -25.50 -17.33 -11.27
CA VAL A 12 -26.69 -17.45 -10.41
C VAL A 12 -27.06 -16.11 -9.76
N GLY A 13 -26.10 -15.16 -9.68
CA GLY A 13 -26.26 -13.91 -8.93
C GLY A 13 -25.83 -14.05 -7.45
N PRO A 14 -26.23 -13.08 -6.58
CA PRO A 14 -25.91 -13.10 -5.15
C PRO A 14 -26.46 -14.34 -4.46
N VAL A 15 -25.61 -15.05 -3.70
CA VAL A 15 -25.93 -16.31 -3.03
C VAL A 15 -25.67 -16.25 -1.53
N THR A 16 -26.36 -17.08 -0.75
CA THR A 16 -26.08 -17.24 0.67
C THR A 16 -24.92 -18.20 0.91
N MET A 17 -24.35 -18.19 2.12
CA MET A 17 -23.31 -19.13 2.49
C MET A 17 -23.81 -20.59 2.43
N GLU A 18 -25.08 -20.83 2.75
CA GLU A 18 -25.71 -22.16 2.66
C GLU A 18 -25.79 -22.63 1.21
N GLN A 19 -26.21 -21.79 0.29
CA GLN A 19 -26.25 -22.13 -1.15
C GLN A 19 -24.86 -22.45 -1.69
N LEU A 20 -23.82 -21.73 -1.25
CA LEU A 20 -22.44 -22.07 -1.60
C LEU A 20 -22.01 -23.41 -0.99
N ALA A 21 -22.38 -23.69 0.27
CA ALA A 21 -22.06 -24.95 0.92
C ALA A 21 -22.68 -26.13 0.23
N ASP A 22 -23.94 -26.01 -0.18
CA ASP A 22 -24.67 -27.05 -0.93
C ASP A 22 -24.03 -27.28 -2.32
N GLN A 23 -23.75 -26.20 -3.05
CA GLN A 23 -23.16 -26.27 -4.40
C GLN A 23 -21.77 -26.91 -4.41
N PHE A 24 -20.94 -26.61 -3.40
CA PHE A 24 -19.54 -27.07 -3.33
C PHE A 24 -19.35 -28.26 -2.37
N GLY A 25 -20.43 -28.89 -1.95
CA GLY A 25 -20.38 -30.12 -1.14
C GLY A 25 -19.79 -29.95 0.25
N ALA A 26 -19.93 -28.74 0.84
CA ALA A 26 -19.42 -28.43 2.17
C ALA A 26 -20.38 -28.89 3.30
N GLY A 27 -20.87 -30.14 3.23
CA GLY A 27 -21.85 -30.67 4.18
C GLY A 27 -21.31 -31.06 5.54
N SER A 28 -19.99 -31.09 5.76
CA SER A 28 -19.40 -31.35 7.08
C SER A 28 -19.00 -30.05 7.78
N ALA A 29 -18.98 -30.05 9.12
CA ALA A 29 -18.58 -28.89 9.90
C ALA A 29 -17.17 -28.38 9.54
N LYS A 30 -16.26 -29.29 9.18
CA LYS A 30 -14.89 -28.94 8.76
C LYS A 30 -14.89 -28.28 7.38
N SER A 31 -15.53 -28.90 6.39
CA SER A 31 -15.60 -28.34 5.02
C SER A 31 -16.34 -27.02 4.97
N PHE A 32 -17.38 -26.83 5.79
CA PHE A 32 -18.07 -25.56 5.93
C PHE A 32 -17.16 -24.47 6.52
N THR A 33 -16.40 -24.79 7.58
CA THR A 33 -15.44 -23.84 8.17
C THR A 33 -14.35 -23.43 7.15
N ASP A 34 -13.86 -24.37 6.35
CA ASP A 34 -12.86 -24.08 5.32
C ASP A 34 -13.44 -23.22 4.19
N LEU A 35 -14.71 -23.44 3.81
CA LEU A 35 -15.42 -22.59 2.86
C LEU A 35 -15.60 -21.15 3.38
N VAL A 36 -15.99 -21.00 4.66
CA VAL A 36 -16.11 -19.67 5.30
C VAL A 36 -14.79 -18.91 5.29
N LYS A 37 -13.67 -19.58 5.66
CA LYS A 37 -12.33 -18.97 5.60
C LYS A 37 -11.95 -18.56 4.19
N LEU A 38 -12.29 -19.38 3.19
CA LEU A 38 -12.00 -19.10 1.79
C LEU A 38 -12.77 -17.85 1.32
N VAL A 39 -14.08 -17.77 1.61
CA VAL A 39 -14.94 -16.63 1.26
C VAL A 39 -14.45 -15.36 1.96
N SER A 40 -14.13 -15.43 3.26
CA SER A 40 -13.56 -14.28 4.00
C SER A 40 -12.22 -13.81 3.41
N SER A 41 -11.36 -14.76 2.99
CA SER A 41 -10.12 -14.42 2.29
C SER A 41 -10.37 -13.74 0.94
N MET A 42 -11.40 -14.15 0.20
CA MET A 42 -11.77 -13.56 -1.09
C MET A 42 -12.42 -12.19 -0.92
N GLU A 43 -13.19 -11.99 0.16
CA GLU A 43 -13.73 -10.68 0.53
C GLU A 43 -12.60 -9.70 0.89
N GLY A 44 -11.64 -10.13 1.71
CA GLY A 44 -10.44 -9.33 2.03
C GLY A 44 -9.63 -8.94 0.79
N GLN A 45 -9.65 -9.77 -0.26
CA GLN A 45 -9.05 -9.48 -1.58
C GLN A 45 -9.97 -8.69 -2.51
N ARG A 46 -11.14 -8.23 -2.04
CA ARG A 46 -12.17 -7.54 -2.82
C ARG A 46 -12.67 -8.31 -4.06
N LYS A 47 -12.54 -9.62 -4.05
CA LYS A 47 -13.07 -10.49 -5.11
C LYS A 47 -14.55 -10.84 -4.91
N LEU A 48 -15.00 -10.75 -3.67
CA LEU A 48 -16.39 -10.91 -3.25
C LEU A 48 -16.78 -9.76 -2.32
N VAL A 49 -18.07 -9.48 -2.21
CA VAL A 49 -18.65 -8.52 -1.27
C VAL A 49 -19.90 -9.14 -0.63
N PHE A 50 -20.25 -8.73 0.58
CA PHE A 50 -21.56 -8.99 1.16
C PHE A 50 -22.50 -7.83 0.83
N ASP A 51 -23.67 -8.13 0.31
CA ASP A 51 -24.72 -7.14 0.09
C ASP A 51 -25.45 -6.75 1.39
N GLN A 52 -26.46 -5.89 1.30
CA GLN A 52 -27.23 -5.41 2.46
C GLN A 52 -28.01 -6.54 3.15
N ASP A 53 -28.32 -7.61 2.42
CA ASP A 53 -29.04 -8.79 2.89
C ASP A 53 -28.09 -9.88 3.42
N GLY A 54 -26.76 -9.61 3.43
CA GLY A 54 -25.72 -10.57 3.86
C GLY A 54 -25.45 -11.66 2.85
N ARG A 55 -25.89 -11.51 1.57
CA ARG A 55 -25.57 -12.45 0.50
C ARG A 55 -24.20 -12.15 -0.10
N ILE A 56 -23.52 -13.19 -0.52
CA ILE A 56 -22.22 -13.12 -1.19
C ILE A 56 -22.46 -12.79 -2.66
N ALA A 57 -21.90 -11.68 -3.09
CA ALA A 57 -22.02 -11.16 -4.45
C ALA A 57 -20.63 -10.87 -5.03
N LEU A 58 -20.56 -10.74 -6.34
CA LEU A 58 -19.42 -10.11 -6.96
C LEU A 58 -19.46 -8.61 -6.69
N PRO A 59 -18.31 -7.94 -6.49
CA PRO A 59 -18.29 -6.50 -6.44
C PRO A 59 -18.99 -5.97 -7.69
N ALA A 60 -19.92 -5.02 -7.49
CA ALA A 60 -20.58 -4.37 -8.62
C ALA A 60 -19.48 -3.89 -9.58
N PRO A 61 -19.63 -4.14 -10.90
CA PRO A 61 -18.70 -3.58 -11.85
C PRO A 61 -18.67 -2.08 -11.55
N LYS A 62 -17.49 -1.53 -11.27
CA LYS A 62 -17.35 -0.09 -11.13
C LYS A 62 -17.95 0.48 -12.41
N VAL A 63 -19.13 1.09 -12.32
CA VAL A 63 -19.75 1.76 -13.46
C VAL A 63 -18.85 2.93 -13.77
N THR A 64 -17.81 2.69 -14.52
CA THR A 64 -17.12 3.70 -15.28
C THR A 64 -18.16 4.20 -16.29
N ARG A 65 -18.89 5.26 -15.88
CA ARG A 65 -19.64 6.06 -16.84
C ARG A 65 -18.69 6.28 -18.00
N ASN A 66 -18.96 5.82 -19.18
CA ASN A 66 -18.26 5.96 -20.48
C ASN A 66 -17.04 6.95 -20.47
N ARG A 67 -16.19 6.89 -19.47
CA ARG A 67 -14.98 7.69 -19.34
C ARG A 67 -13.83 6.84 -19.84
N VAL A 68 -13.07 7.39 -20.74
CA VAL A 68 -11.79 6.80 -21.15
C VAL A 68 -10.93 6.76 -19.88
N THR A 69 -10.55 5.55 -19.45
CA THR A 69 -9.62 5.35 -18.36
C THR A 69 -8.24 5.12 -18.93
N LEU A 70 -7.23 5.68 -18.28
CA LEU A 70 -5.83 5.56 -18.62
C LEU A 70 -5.06 5.06 -17.41
N GLN A 71 -3.91 4.46 -17.62
CA GLN A 71 -3.01 4.04 -16.56
C GLN A 71 -1.73 4.87 -16.62
N GLY A 72 -1.17 5.18 -15.46
CA GLY A 72 0.06 5.95 -15.37
C GLY A 72 0.69 5.88 -13.99
N ILE A 73 1.79 6.58 -13.83
CA ILE A 73 2.50 6.71 -12.55
C ILE A 73 2.12 8.03 -11.91
N PHE A 74 1.72 7.96 -10.64
CA PHE A 74 1.33 9.12 -9.85
C PHE A 74 2.54 9.76 -9.19
N HIS A 75 2.69 11.07 -9.38
CA HIS A 75 3.73 11.90 -8.75
C HIS A 75 3.10 12.85 -7.76
N ALA A 76 3.39 12.63 -6.48
CA ALA A 76 2.83 13.41 -5.39
C ALA A 76 3.55 14.77 -5.23
N HIS A 77 2.77 15.83 -5.03
CA HIS A 77 3.28 17.14 -4.64
C HIS A 77 3.03 17.37 -3.14
N LYS A 78 3.98 18.05 -2.47
CA LYS A 78 3.91 18.37 -1.02
C LYS A 78 2.66 19.13 -0.59
N SER A 79 2.00 19.80 -1.52
CA SER A 79 0.74 20.53 -1.28
C SER A 79 -0.50 19.66 -1.40
N GLY A 80 -0.35 18.31 -1.59
CA GLY A 80 -1.44 17.35 -1.59
C GLY A 80 -2.13 17.12 -2.93
N PHE A 81 -1.78 17.85 -3.99
CA PHE A 81 -2.13 17.51 -5.36
C PHE A 81 -1.04 16.64 -6.00
N GLY A 82 -1.24 16.18 -7.22
CA GLY A 82 -0.22 15.42 -7.95
C GLY A 82 -0.39 15.50 -9.45
N PHE A 83 0.44 14.73 -10.13
CA PHE A 83 0.43 14.57 -11.57
C PHE A 83 0.48 13.08 -11.91
N VAL A 84 -0.05 12.72 -13.06
CA VAL A 84 0.07 11.36 -13.58
C VAL A 84 0.76 11.41 -14.93
N THR A 85 1.89 10.73 -15.00
CA THR A 85 2.62 10.50 -16.25
C THR A 85 2.10 9.20 -16.87
N ILE A 86 1.61 9.28 -18.11
CA ILE A 86 1.12 8.12 -18.88
C ILE A 86 2.24 7.62 -19.78
N ASP A 87 2.85 8.52 -20.51
CA ASP A 87 3.98 8.27 -21.42
C ASP A 87 4.96 9.44 -21.29
N GLU A 88 6.27 9.15 -21.43
CA GLU A 88 7.32 10.19 -21.29
C GLU A 88 7.22 11.28 -22.38
N GLU A 89 6.53 10.99 -23.51
CA GLU A 89 6.33 11.92 -24.62
C GLU A 89 5.06 12.78 -24.49
N GLU A 90 4.18 12.51 -23.49
CA GLU A 90 2.93 13.24 -23.26
C GLU A 90 3.03 14.18 -22.05
N ASP A 91 2.24 15.25 -22.07
CA ASP A 91 2.13 16.17 -20.93
C ASP A 91 1.48 15.45 -19.73
N ASP A 92 2.04 15.64 -18.55
CA ASP A 92 1.50 15.12 -17.29
C ASP A 92 0.07 15.60 -17.04
N LEU A 93 -0.78 14.70 -16.57
CA LEU A 93 -2.16 15.02 -16.20
C LEU A 93 -2.23 15.51 -14.76
N PHE A 94 -2.79 16.71 -14.57
CA PHE A 94 -2.98 17.27 -13.24
C PHE A 94 -4.08 16.53 -12.46
N VAL A 95 -3.80 16.22 -11.19
CA VAL A 95 -4.75 15.59 -10.25
C VAL A 95 -4.87 16.49 -9.02
N SER A 96 -6.05 17.10 -8.85
CA SER A 96 -6.31 17.96 -7.70
C SER A 96 -6.37 17.14 -6.40
N ARG A 97 -6.16 17.80 -5.25
CA ARG A 97 -6.14 17.17 -3.92
C ARG A 97 -7.34 16.25 -3.67
N ASP A 98 -8.52 16.68 -4.06
CA ASP A 98 -9.76 15.92 -3.83
C ASP A 98 -9.89 14.69 -4.74
N ASN A 99 -9.04 14.60 -5.77
CA ASN A 99 -9.06 13.56 -6.80
C ASN A 99 -7.90 12.57 -6.68
N VAL A 100 -6.99 12.73 -5.71
CA VAL A 100 -5.81 11.86 -5.50
C VAL A 100 -6.20 10.44 -5.04
N ASN A 101 -7.35 10.27 -4.38
CA ASN A 101 -7.87 8.99 -3.91
C ASN A 101 -6.85 8.12 -3.14
N PHE A 102 -6.05 8.76 -2.25
CA PHE A 102 -5.00 8.13 -1.43
C PHE A 102 -3.79 7.58 -2.20
N ALA A 103 -3.63 7.89 -3.48
CA ALA A 103 -2.41 7.57 -4.22
C ALA A 103 -1.21 8.29 -3.59
N ILE A 104 -0.09 7.61 -3.54
CA ILE A 104 1.18 8.12 -3.05
C ILE A 104 2.21 8.17 -4.18
N GLU A 105 3.35 8.80 -3.92
CA GLU A 105 4.44 8.92 -4.89
C GLU A 105 4.83 7.58 -5.50
N GLY A 106 4.89 7.53 -6.82
CA GLY A 106 5.29 6.36 -7.59
C GLY A 106 4.22 5.29 -7.76
N ASP A 107 3.01 5.47 -7.20
CA ASP A 107 1.94 4.49 -7.37
C ASP A 107 1.52 4.37 -8.84
N ARG A 108 1.32 3.14 -9.28
CA ARG A 108 0.66 2.86 -10.54
C ARG A 108 -0.85 2.97 -10.37
N VAL A 109 -1.46 3.90 -11.09
CA VAL A 109 -2.87 4.26 -10.92
C VAL A 109 -3.67 4.10 -12.19
N GLU A 110 -4.97 3.85 -12.03
CA GLU A 110 -5.97 4.03 -13.06
C GLU A 110 -6.65 5.39 -12.85
N ILE A 111 -6.72 6.18 -13.89
CA ILE A 111 -7.30 7.53 -13.87
C ILE A 111 -8.43 7.69 -14.86
N ALA A 112 -9.34 8.62 -14.59
CA ALA A 112 -10.29 9.13 -15.57
C ALA A 112 -10.04 10.61 -15.86
N ILE A 113 -10.13 11.00 -17.12
CA ILE A 113 -10.03 12.40 -17.51
C ILE A 113 -11.32 13.11 -17.12
N LYS A 114 -11.22 14.15 -16.29
CA LYS A 114 -12.33 15.03 -15.87
C LYS A 114 -12.50 16.23 -16.79
N LYS A 115 -11.37 16.81 -17.20
CA LYS A 115 -11.31 17.96 -18.11
C LYS A 115 -10.21 17.71 -19.12
N VAL A 116 -10.52 17.96 -20.38
CA VAL A 116 -9.53 17.94 -21.46
C VAL A 116 -8.77 19.28 -21.46
N ALA A 117 -7.49 19.22 -21.80
CA ALA A 117 -6.69 20.44 -21.96
C ALA A 117 -7.33 21.35 -23.02
N ASP A 118 -7.44 22.65 -22.68
CA ASP A 118 -7.84 23.68 -23.64
C ASP A 118 -6.63 24.60 -23.90
N ARG A 119 -5.92 24.30 -24.99
CA ARG A 119 -4.73 25.05 -25.37
C ARG A 119 -5.01 26.54 -25.65
N LEU A 120 -6.24 26.87 -26.07
CA LEU A 120 -6.63 28.27 -26.33
C LEU A 120 -6.81 29.05 -25.02
N LYS A 121 -7.21 28.38 -23.96
CA LYS A 121 -7.39 28.97 -22.62
C LYS A 121 -6.20 28.72 -21.70
N GLY A 122 -5.18 27.98 -22.14
CA GLY A 122 -4.01 27.64 -21.33
C GLY A 122 -4.34 26.75 -20.13
N THR A 123 -5.42 25.96 -20.20
CA THR A 123 -5.80 25.06 -19.10
C THR A 123 -5.24 23.68 -19.35
N ALA A 124 -4.55 23.12 -18.35
CA ALA A 124 -4.07 21.74 -18.37
C ALA A 124 -5.22 20.75 -18.25
N ALA A 125 -5.01 19.53 -18.76
CA ALA A 125 -5.94 18.43 -18.54
C ALA A 125 -6.00 18.07 -17.05
N GLU A 126 -7.20 17.77 -16.53
CA GLU A 126 -7.43 17.37 -15.15
C GLU A 126 -7.96 15.93 -15.11
N ALA A 127 -7.35 15.11 -14.27
CA ALA A 127 -7.74 13.73 -14.04
C ALA A 127 -8.17 13.47 -12.60
N GLU A 128 -8.86 12.36 -12.37
CA GLU A 128 -9.10 11.80 -11.04
C GLU A 128 -8.54 10.37 -10.96
N VAL A 129 -7.91 10.01 -9.88
CA VAL A 129 -7.50 8.63 -9.60
C VAL A 129 -8.73 7.82 -9.25
N ILE A 130 -9.03 6.82 -10.08
CA ILE A 130 -10.15 5.89 -9.87
C ILE A 130 -9.72 4.75 -8.96
N ASP A 131 -8.55 4.17 -9.25
CA ASP A 131 -8.01 3.03 -8.53
C ASP A 131 -6.49 3.08 -8.45
N ILE A 132 -5.94 2.46 -7.42
CA ILE A 132 -4.51 2.24 -7.27
C ILE A 132 -4.27 0.79 -7.67
N LEU A 133 -3.57 0.61 -8.80
CA LEU A 133 -3.30 -0.72 -9.36
C LEU A 133 -2.16 -1.40 -8.64
N GLU A 134 -1.14 -0.60 -8.28
CA GLU A 134 0.02 -1.05 -7.54
C GLU A 134 0.60 0.08 -6.70
N HIS A 135 0.85 -0.19 -5.43
CA HIS A 135 1.58 0.74 -4.57
C HIS A 135 3.10 0.62 -4.78
N SER A 136 3.77 1.74 -4.88
CA SER A 136 5.23 1.81 -5.01
C SER A 136 5.93 1.58 -3.67
N LEU A 137 5.38 2.16 -2.58
CA LEU A 137 5.98 2.06 -1.25
C LEU A 137 5.72 0.68 -0.65
N LYS A 138 6.71 -0.19 -0.65
CA LYS A 138 6.63 -1.54 -0.04
C LYS A 138 7.28 -1.58 1.33
N THR A 139 8.33 -0.78 1.53
CA THR A 139 9.12 -0.73 2.75
C THR A 139 9.34 0.71 3.19
N ALA A 140 9.64 0.91 4.46
CA ALA A 140 10.04 2.21 4.98
C ALA A 140 11.08 2.04 6.08
N VAL A 141 11.90 3.06 6.28
CA VAL A 141 12.87 3.13 7.37
C VAL A 141 12.62 4.39 8.19
N GLY A 142 12.79 4.28 9.48
CA GLY A 142 12.68 5.41 10.38
C GLY A 142 12.83 5.07 11.85
N LEU A 143 13.03 6.10 12.64
CA LEU A 143 13.11 5.99 14.10
C LEU A 143 11.74 5.66 14.69
N ILE A 144 11.71 4.68 15.60
CA ILE A 144 10.49 4.35 16.33
C ILE A 144 10.11 5.48 17.29
N VAL A 145 8.83 5.80 17.34
CA VAL A 145 8.23 6.76 18.28
C VAL A 145 7.04 6.08 18.95
N PHE A 146 6.99 6.08 20.28
CA PHE A 146 5.84 5.52 21.00
C PHE A 146 4.64 6.46 20.94
N ASP A 147 3.45 5.88 20.92
CA ASP A 147 2.18 6.60 20.89
C ASP A 147 1.25 5.98 21.95
N GLU A 148 1.11 6.67 23.09
CA GLU A 148 0.30 6.19 24.21
C GLU A 148 -1.20 6.20 23.88
N ASP A 149 -1.62 7.04 22.95
CA ASP A 149 -3.02 7.11 22.51
C ASP A 149 -3.43 5.91 21.64
N ARG A 150 -2.44 5.12 21.18
CA ARG A 150 -2.66 3.95 20.31
C ARG A 150 -1.95 2.69 20.81
N PRO A 151 -2.39 2.16 21.95
CA PRO A 151 -1.75 1.01 22.60
C PRO A 151 -1.85 -0.29 21.80
N GLU A 152 -2.71 -0.35 20.77
CA GLU A 152 -2.83 -1.48 19.85
C GLU A 152 -1.63 -1.64 18.91
N TYR A 153 -0.78 -0.61 18.80
CA TYR A 153 0.47 -0.62 18.03
C TYR A 153 1.70 -0.63 18.94
N SER A 154 2.85 -1.04 18.43
CA SER A 154 4.14 -0.90 19.14
C SER A 154 4.65 0.53 19.16
N GLY A 155 4.12 1.38 18.29
CA GLY A 155 4.50 2.75 18.05
C GLY A 155 4.31 3.07 16.57
N TYR A 156 4.92 4.14 16.12
CA TYR A 156 4.96 4.50 14.71
C TYR A 156 6.37 4.96 14.31
N ILE A 157 6.69 4.88 13.02
CA ILE A 157 7.83 5.57 12.44
C ILE A 157 7.35 6.76 11.63
N LYS A 158 8.17 7.83 11.66
CA LYS A 158 7.98 8.99 10.81
C LYS A 158 9.00 8.88 9.68
N SER A 159 8.51 8.73 8.46
CA SER A 159 9.38 8.69 7.29
C SER A 159 10.14 10.01 7.11
N LYS A 160 11.41 9.92 6.74
CA LYS A 160 12.19 11.08 6.29
C LYS A 160 11.80 11.51 4.87
N ASN A 161 11.09 10.67 4.12
CA ASN A 161 10.56 11.03 2.81
C ASN A 161 9.44 12.07 2.95
N GLN A 162 9.71 13.30 2.54
CA GLN A 162 8.78 14.43 2.66
C GLN A 162 7.48 14.26 1.85
N LYS A 163 7.44 13.30 0.92
CA LYS A 163 6.25 12.96 0.14
C LYS A 163 5.29 12.04 0.90
N ILE A 164 5.72 11.47 2.03
CA ILE A 164 4.92 10.64 2.93
C ILE A 164 4.65 11.46 4.19
N ALA A 165 3.49 12.11 4.23
CA ALA A 165 3.10 12.95 5.38
C ALA A 165 2.47 12.14 6.53
N GLN A 166 1.96 10.93 6.24
CA GLN A 166 1.24 10.11 7.19
C GLN A 166 2.18 9.31 8.09
N LYS A 167 1.73 9.02 9.32
CA LYS A 167 2.40 8.11 10.24
C LYS A 167 2.36 6.67 9.71
N ILE A 168 3.41 5.90 9.97
CA ILE A 168 3.47 4.47 9.68
C ILE A 168 3.44 3.73 11.00
N TYR A 169 2.25 3.24 11.41
CA TYR A 169 2.09 2.50 12.66
C TYR A 169 2.58 1.07 12.54
N ILE A 170 3.27 0.61 13.57
CA ILE A 170 3.90 -0.70 13.64
C ILE A 170 3.00 -1.64 14.44
N LYS A 171 2.60 -2.74 13.85
CA LYS A 171 1.86 -3.80 14.56
C LYS A 171 2.61 -4.26 15.79
N LYS A 172 1.88 -4.74 16.79
CA LYS A 172 2.50 -5.31 17.99
C LYS A 172 3.55 -6.35 17.61
N SER A 173 4.74 -6.14 18.15
CA SER A 173 5.90 -7.01 17.98
C SER A 173 6.35 -7.55 19.34
N PRO A 174 6.90 -8.77 19.41
CA PRO A 174 7.51 -9.29 20.62
C PRO A 174 8.87 -8.65 20.95
N LEU A 175 9.43 -7.83 20.03
CA LEU A 175 10.66 -7.12 20.25
C LEU A 175 10.49 -6.07 21.35
N VAL A 176 11.47 -6.02 22.26
CA VAL A 176 11.53 -4.97 23.25
C VAL A 176 12.15 -3.74 22.60
N LEU A 177 11.36 -2.70 22.43
CA LEU A 177 11.77 -1.45 21.81
C LEU A 177 11.99 -0.40 22.90
N THR A 178 13.05 0.38 22.79
CA THR A 178 13.48 1.42 23.76
C THR A 178 13.20 2.83 23.26
N GLY A 179 12.87 3.00 21.97
CA GLY A 179 12.65 4.31 21.34
C GLY A 179 13.91 4.90 20.71
N THR A 180 14.97 4.13 20.62
CA THR A 180 16.23 4.54 19.96
C THR A 180 16.47 3.78 18.66
N GLU A 181 15.68 2.74 18.39
CA GLU A 181 15.84 1.86 17.25
C GLU A 181 15.40 2.54 15.96
N ILE A 182 16.19 2.37 14.92
CA ILE A 182 15.84 2.66 13.54
C ILE A 182 15.39 1.35 12.91
N LEU A 183 14.13 1.32 12.51
CA LEU A 183 13.46 0.13 12.01
C LEU A 183 13.29 0.17 10.50
N LYS A 184 13.58 -0.93 9.84
CA LYS A 184 13.09 -1.24 8.50
C LYS A 184 11.79 -2.02 8.62
N VAL A 185 10.74 -1.56 7.96
CA VAL A 185 9.41 -2.11 8.08
C VAL A 185 8.81 -2.43 6.73
N ASP A 186 7.97 -3.47 6.68
CA ASP A 186 7.17 -3.84 5.53
C ASP A 186 5.78 -3.23 5.65
N ILE A 187 5.35 -2.49 4.62
CA ILE A 187 4.03 -1.89 4.58
C ILE A 187 2.99 -2.95 4.27
N GLU A 188 2.05 -3.16 5.18
CA GLU A 188 0.97 -4.13 4.99
C GLU A 188 -0.36 -3.47 4.63
N ALA A 189 -0.55 -2.23 5.07
CA ALA A 189 -1.79 -1.53 4.76
C ALA A 189 -1.57 -0.04 4.57
N TYR A 190 -2.25 0.50 3.57
CA TYR A 190 -2.14 1.87 3.10
C TYR A 190 -3.29 2.74 3.63
N PRO A 191 -3.13 4.07 3.68
CA PRO A 191 -4.21 5.00 4.01
C PRO A 191 -5.43 4.78 3.11
N ASN A 192 -6.60 5.04 3.67
CA ASN A 192 -7.88 4.92 2.97
C ASN A 192 -8.95 5.77 3.68
N LYS A 193 -10.18 5.76 3.20
CA LYS A 193 -11.31 6.53 3.77
C LYS A 193 -11.58 6.29 5.27
N LYS A 194 -11.14 5.14 5.81
CA LYS A 194 -11.37 4.77 7.22
C LYS A 194 -10.13 5.01 8.09
N ARG A 195 -8.97 5.18 7.47
CA ARG A 195 -7.68 5.26 8.16
C ARG A 195 -6.72 6.13 7.35
N ASP A 196 -6.21 7.17 7.95
CA ASP A 196 -5.31 8.15 7.37
C ASP A 196 -3.81 7.86 7.62
N TYR A 197 -3.49 6.62 8.00
CA TYR A 197 -2.13 6.18 8.30
C TYR A 197 -1.83 4.81 7.68
N PHE A 198 -0.54 4.51 7.55
CA PHE A 198 -0.05 3.20 7.13
C PHE A 198 0.01 2.24 8.31
N VAL A 199 -0.03 0.94 8.02
CA VAL A 199 0.28 -0.11 9.00
C VAL A 199 1.39 -0.99 8.43
N ALA A 200 2.37 -1.29 9.28
CA ALA A 200 3.55 -2.04 8.89
C ALA A 200 3.95 -3.07 9.96
N THR A 201 4.78 -4.01 9.57
CA THR A 201 5.48 -4.96 10.45
C THR A 201 6.97 -4.71 10.42
N ILE A 202 7.64 -4.99 11.54
CA ILE A 202 9.09 -4.87 11.61
C ILE A 202 9.71 -5.98 10.76
N ARG A 203 10.55 -5.58 9.80
CA ARG A 203 11.41 -6.50 9.05
C ARG A 203 12.74 -6.68 9.78
N ASP A 204 13.39 -5.55 10.15
CA ASP A 204 14.71 -5.56 10.75
C ASP A 204 14.94 -4.33 11.62
N VAL A 205 15.94 -4.40 12.52
CA VAL A 205 16.50 -3.26 13.26
C VAL A 205 17.80 -2.86 12.56
N VAL A 206 17.77 -1.75 11.85
CA VAL A 206 18.92 -1.25 11.06
C VAL A 206 20.04 -0.73 11.97
N GLY A 207 19.68 -0.16 13.10
CA GLY A 207 20.61 0.39 14.08
C GLY A 207 19.89 1.26 15.12
N HIS A 208 20.66 2.05 15.84
CA HIS A 208 20.15 2.97 16.86
C HIS A 208 20.51 4.41 16.49
N LYS A 209 19.71 5.37 16.92
CA LYS A 209 19.83 6.80 16.57
C LYS A 209 21.22 7.41 16.87
N ASP A 210 21.94 6.82 17.83
CA ASP A 210 23.24 7.33 18.29
C ASP A 210 24.44 6.57 17.64
N ASP A 211 24.16 5.63 16.73
CA ASP A 211 25.19 4.88 16.03
C ASP A 211 25.91 5.75 15.00
N VAL A 212 27.23 5.56 14.89
CA VAL A 212 28.05 6.30 13.92
C VAL A 212 27.66 5.90 12.49
N GLY A 213 27.35 6.90 11.66
CA GLY A 213 26.98 6.68 10.25
C GLY A 213 25.53 6.30 10.00
N ILE A 214 24.71 6.23 11.05
CA ILE A 214 23.30 5.85 10.93
C ILE A 214 22.49 6.78 10.01
N ASP A 215 22.81 8.07 9.96
CA ASP A 215 22.16 9.04 9.08
C ASP A 215 22.34 8.68 7.60
N VAL A 216 23.50 8.13 7.24
CA VAL A 216 23.78 7.68 5.86
C VAL A 216 22.98 6.42 5.54
N LEU A 217 22.94 5.46 6.48
CA LEU A 217 22.15 4.23 6.32
C LEU A 217 20.66 4.52 6.20
N GLU A 218 20.12 5.44 7.02
CA GLU A 218 18.70 5.86 6.92
C GLU A 218 18.37 6.46 5.55
N VAL A 219 19.28 7.25 4.98
CA VAL A 219 19.09 7.84 3.64
C VAL A 219 19.16 6.76 2.57
N LEU A 220 20.15 5.88 2.60
CA LEU A 220 20.30 4.81 1.61
C LEU A 220 19.10 3.85 1.61
N GLU A 221 18.67 3.42 2.80
CA GLU A 221 17.52 2.54 2.95
C GLU A 221 16.19 3.21 2.57
N SER A 222 16.08 4.54 2.77
CA SER A 222 14.89 5.31 2.38
C SER A 222 14.76 5.48 0.86
N MET A 223 15.86 5.28 0.13
CA MET A 223 15.91 5.37 -1.35
C MET A 223 15.67 4.02 -2.04
N ASP A 224 15.38 2.95 -1.28
CA ASP A 224 15.27 1.58 -1.80
C ASP A 224 16.54 1.14 -2.59
N ILE A 225 17.68 1.80 -2.33
CA ILE A 225 18.96 1.35 -2.82
C ILE A 225 19.29 0.10 -2.01
N VAL A 226 19.11 -1.04 -2.66
CA VAL A 226 19.49 -2.34 -2.10
C VAL A 226 20.98 -2.26 -1.79
N SER A 227 21.32 -2.03 -0.52
CA SER A 227 22.69 -2.13 -0.04
C SER A 227 23.02 -3.60 0.23
N GLU A 228 22.85 -4.46 -0.76
CA GLU A 228 23.66 -5.66 -0.85
C GLU A 228 25.06 -5.18 -1.25
N PHE A 229 25.81 -4.74 -0.27
CA PHE A 229 27.25 -4.65 -0.47
C PHE A 229 27.71 -6.08 -0.79
N PRO A 230 28.37 -6.31 -1.94
CA PRO A 230 28.96 -7.60 -2.23
C PRO A 230 29.81 -8.05 -1.03
N ASP A 231 29.78 -9.33 -0.67
CA ASP A 231 30.53 -9.89 0.45
C ASP A 231 32.02 -9.48 0.43
N GLU A 232 32.55 -9.14 -0.75
CA GLU A 232 33.89 -8.60 -0.95
C GLU A 232 34.10 -7.22 -0.29
N VAL A 233 33.09 -6.34 -0.30
CA VAL A 233 33.16 -4.98 0.31
C VAL A 233 33.04 -5.08 1.82
N LEU A 234 32.22 -5.98 2.34
CA LEU A 234 32.12 -6.27 3.78
C LEU A 234 33.42 -6.86 4.31
N ALA A 235 34.06 -7.75 3.55
CA ALA A 235 35.37 -8.34 3.90
C ALA A 235 36.52 -7.31 3.84
N GLU A 236 36.39 -6.25 3.06
CA GLU A 236 37.38 -5.17 2.96
C GLU A 236 37.22 -4.17 4.11
N ALA A 237 36.00 -3.88 4.53
CA ALA A 237 35.71 -3.04 5.69
C ALA A 237 36.23 -3.66 7.00
N ASP A 238 36.14 -4.99 7.17
CA ASP A 238 36.68 -5.73 8.31
C ASP A 238 38.23 -5.78 8.32
N ARG A 239 38.89 -5.54 7.20
CA ARG A 239 40.35 -5.49 7.05
C ARG A 239 40.96 -4.10 7.20
N ALA A 240 40.13 -3.07 7.25
CA ALA A 240 40.61 -1.71 7.42
C ALA A 240 41.25 -1.57 8.82
N PRO A 241 42.54 -1.19 8.92
CA PRO A 241 43.22 -1.03 10.23
C PRO A 241 42.54 0.14 10.95
N ALA A 242 42.17 -0.09 12.22
CA ALA A 242 41.73 0.97 13.11
C ALA A 242 42.79 2.10 13.09
N SER A 243 42.35 3.33 12.77
CA SER A 243 43.21 4.51 12.72
C SER A 243 43.98 4.65 14.05
N PRO A 244 45.29 4.87 14.00
CA PRO A 244 46.07 5.15 15.20
C PRO A 244 45.66 6.52 15.77
N SER A 245 45.63 6.59 17.07
CA SER A 245 45.35 7.73 17.96
C SER A 245 46.17 8.97 17.66
#